data_366269a05c189ef7a52b5b2857e75cca
#
_entry.id   366269a05c189ef7a52b5b2857e75cca
#
_cell.length_a   1.000
_cell.length_b   1.000
_cell.length_c   1.000
_cell.angle_alpha   90.00
_cell.angle_beta   90.00
_cell.angle_gamma   90.00
#
_symmetry.space_group_name_H-M   'P 1'
#
loop_
_entity.id
_entity.type
_entity.pdbx_description
1 polymer ?
#
loop_
_entity_poly.entity_id
_entity_poly.type
_entity_poly.pdbx_seq_one_letter_code
_entity_poly.pdbx_strand_id
1 'polypeptide(L)'
;MKYEANLILNAKCNLDIKGLMFFESFPLYFVYGKIEELKEFIKENEINIIKYHLECFHKNSLFNLYDLCETKARVEPGAIIRSGAIISDSSIILMGAVVNTKAVISDGSMIDMNCVIGSGAIIGRNCHIGAGSVIAGIMEPISDKRVVIEDDVFIGANSVILEGVHIHKGAIVGAGSVVTRDVMEYTTVVGSPAKVINKNQEWKLNEELRK
;
A
#
# COMPACT_ATOMS: atom_id res chain seq x y z
N MET A 1 -5.93 7.20 6.14
CA MET A 1 -7.01 8.18 6.45
C MET A 1 -7.74 7.67 7.68
N LYS A 2 -7.88 8.50 8.70
CA LYS A 2 -8.44 8.10 10.01
C LYS A 2 -9.97 8.07 10.01
N TYR A 3 -10.59 8.82 9.11
CA TYR A 3 -12.04 8.97 9.03
C TYR A 3 -12.59 8.33 7.75
N GLU A 4 -13.81 7.80 7.83
CA GLU A 4 -14.48 7.14 6.70
C GLU A 4 -14.98 8.14 5.66
N ALA A 5 -15.39 9.32 6.12
CA ALA A 5 -15.97 10.33 5.27
C ALA A 5 -15.64 11.75 5.74
N ASN A 6 -15.78 12.71 4.84
CA ASN A 6 -15.82 14.12 5.13
C ASN A 6 -17.16 14.74 4.70
N LEU A 7 -17.57 15.76 5.44
CA LEU A 7 -18.73 16.57 5.17
C LEU A 7 -18.31 18.03 5.11
N ILE A 8 -18.51 18.67 3.98
CA ILE A 8 -18.35 20.11 3.82
C ILE A 8 -19.75 20.70 3.74
N LEU A 9 -20.07 21.62 4.61
CA LEU A 9 -21.40 22.24 4.62
C LEU A 9 -21.35 23.75 4.86
N ASN A 10 -22.41 24.41 4.41
CA ASN A 10 -22.70 25.81 4.67
C ASN A 10 -23.98 25.90 5.51
N ALA A 11 -23.95 26.66 6.59
CA ALA A 11 -25.05 26.76 7.55
C ALA A 11 -25.59 28.17 7.72
N LYS A 12 -26.86 28.29 8.10
CA LYS A 12 -27.55 29.55 8.40
C LYS A 12 -27.18 30.14 9.75
N CYS A 13 -26.78 29.28 10.69
CA CYS A 13 -26.42 29.64 12.06
C CYS A 13 -25.30 28.73 12.56
N ASN A 14 -24.71 29.07 13.70
CA ASN A 14 -23.75 28.21 14.34
C ASN A 14 -24.35 26.85 14.69
N LEU A 15 -23.67 25.78 14.32
CA LEU A 15 -24.07 24.40 14.56
C LEU A 15 -23.38 23.85 15.81
N ASP A 16 -24.10 23.09 16.61
CA ASP A 16 -23.52 22.35 17.74
C ASP A 16 -23.00 21.00 17.23
N ILE A 17 -21.67 20.91 17.04
CA ILE A 17 -21.02 19.70 16.49
C ILE A 17 -20.35 18.94 17.64
N LYS A 18 -21.17 18.15 18.38
CA LYS A 18 -20.67 17.33 19.48
C LYS A 18 -20.18 15.96 19.00
N GLY A 19 -19.01 15.55 19.50
CA GLY A 19 -18.49 14.20 19.29
C GLY A 19 -17.83 13.95 17.92
N LEU A 20 -17.88 14.88 16.99
CA LEU A 20 -17.23 14.82 15.69
C LEU A 20 -16.01 15.71 15.64
N MET A 21 -15.02 15.36 14.82
CA MET A 21 -13.92 16.27 14.51
C MET A 21 -14.37 17.28 13.46
N PHE A 22 -14.12 18.56 13.70
CA PHE A 22 -14.51 19.60 12.75
C PHE A 22 -13.54 20.78 12.74
N PHE A 23 -13.57 21.51 11.62
CA PHE A 23 -13.01 22.85 11.49
C PHE A 23 -14.12 23.78 11.00
N GLU A 24 -14.21 24.97 11.58
CA GLU A 24 -15.23 25.94 11.21
C GLU A 24 -14.64 27.30 10.82
N SER A 25 -15.27 27.92 9.84
CA SER A 25 -15.17 29.35 9.55
C SER A 25 -16.56 29.78 9.06
N PHE A 26 -17.43 30.17 10.02
CA PHE A 26 -18.83 30.48 9.71
C PHE A 26 -18.96 31.34 8.45
N PRO A 27 -19.83 30.96 7.54
CA PRO A 27 -20.87 29.92 7.58
C PRO A 27 -20.40 28.53 7.09
N LEU A 28 -19.10 28.29 6.91
CA LEU A 28 -18.53 27.07 6.34
C LEU A 28 -18.01 26.13 7.45
N TYR A 29 -18.33 24.86 7.33
CA TYR A 29 -17.90 23.79 8.23
C TYR A 29 -17.27 22.62 7.46
N PHE A 30 -16.18 22.08 8.00
CA PHE A 30 -15.54 20.84 7.56
C PHE A 30 -15.65 19.84 8.70
N VAL A 31 -16.42 18.78 8.52
CA VAL A 31 -16.72 17.79 9.55
C VAL A 31 -16.24 16.41 9.10
N TYR A 32 -15.59 15.68 9.99
CA TYR A 32 -15.00 14.38 9.72
C TYR A 32 -15.56 13.34 10.68
N GLY A 33 -15.91 12.14 10.17
CA GLY A 33 -16.46 11.08 10.99
C GLY A 33 -16.76 9.82 10.21
N LYS A 34 -17.54 8.93 10.83
CA LYS A 34 -18.14 7.80 10.13
C LYS A 34 -19.31 8.27 9.29
N ILE A 35 -19.53 7.57 8.19
CA ILE A 35 -20.57 7.97 7.23
C ILE A 35 -21.97 8.00 7.88
N GLU A 36 -22.27 7.07 8.79
CA GLU A 36 -23.54 7.01 9.50
C GLU A 36 -23.71 8.20 10.45
N GLU A 37 -22.68 8.55 11.21
CA GLU A 37 -22.69 9.70 12.14
C GLU A 37 -22.90 11.01 11.39
N LEU A 38 -22.23 11.18 10.24
CA LEU A 38 -22.38 12.38 9.41
C LEU A 38 -23.75 12.48 8.76
N LYS A 39 -24.37 11.37 8.37
CA LYS A 39 -25.74 11.34 7.85
C LYS A 39 -26.76 11.69 8.92
N GLU A 40 -26.60 11.19 10.15
CA GLU A 40 -27.46 11.52 11.28
C GLU A 40 -27.34 13.01 11.61
N PHE A 41 -26.10 13.52 11.68
CA PHE A 41 -25.84 14.95 11.89
C PHE A 41 -26.52 15.84 10.83
N ILE A 42 -26.45 15.47 9.53
CA ILE A 42 -27.12 16.19 8.45
C ILE A 42 -28.63 16.21 8.69
N LYS A 43 -29.22 15.07 9.04
CA LYS A 43 -30.67 14.93 9.28
C LYS A 43 -31.13 15.78 10.47
N GLU A 44 -30.39 15.77 11.56
CA GLU A 44 -30.70 16.55 12.76
C GLU A 44 -30.62 18.06 12.52
N ASN A 45 -29.75 18.50 11.59
CA ASN A 45 -29.50 19.91 11.31
C ASN A 45 -30.06 20.38 9.96
N GLU A 46 -30.93 19.61 9.32
CA GLU A 46 -31.42 19.87 7.96
C GLU A 46 -31.97 21.28 7.76
N ILE A 47 -32.70 21.81 8.73
CA ILE A 47 -33.30 23.17 8.69
C ILE A 47 -32.22 24.25 8.65
N ASN A 48 -31.08 24.01 9.29
CA ASN A 48 -29.98 24.96 9.44
C ASN A 48 -28.92 24.85 8.34
N ILE A 49 -28.89 23.75 7.61
CA ILE A 49 -27.95 23.52 6.50
C ILE A 49 -28.51 24.15 5.22
N ILE A 50 -27.72 25.00 4.59
CA ILE A 50 -28.06 25.61 3.29
C ILE A 50 -27.69 24.65 2.14
N LYS A 51 -26.46 24.12 2.20
CA LYS A 51 -25.91 23.20 1.20
C LYS A 51 -24.82 22.36 1.86
N TYR A 52 -24.66 21.12 1.39
CA TYR A 52 -23.58 20.26 1.82
C TYR A 52 -23.02 19.41 0.69
N HIS A 53 -21.79 18.93 0.88
CA HIS A 53 -21.13 17.89 0.09
C HIS A 53 -20.63 16.83 1.07
N LEU A 54 -21.07 15.59 0.88
CA LEU A 54 -20.67 14.43 1.68
C LEU A 54 -19.87 13.47 0.79
N GLU A 55 -18.64 13.21 1.16
CA GLU A 55 -17.75 12.30 0.44
C GLU A 55 -17.32 11.16 1.37
N CYS A 56 -17.50 9.93 0.88
CA CYS A 56 -17.12 8.71 1.60
C CYS A 56 -15.89 8.09 0.94
N PHE A 57 -14.81 7.89 1.70
CA PHE A 57 -13.55 7.34 1.19
C PHE A 57 -13.50 5.82 1.32
N HIS A 58 -14.06 5.29 2.40
CA HIS A 58 -14.18 3.85 2.64
C HIS A 58 -15.33 3.60 3.61
N LYS A 59 -15.81 2.37 3.65
CA LYS A 59 -16.88 1.96 4.56
C LYS A 59 -16.54 0.63 5.23
N ASN A 60 -16.69 0.57 6.57
CA ASN A 60 -16.46 -0.64 7.37
C ASN A 60 -15.10 -1.30 7.14
N SER A 61 -14.06 -0.53 6.81
CA SER A 61 -12.72 -1.06 6.64
C SER A 61 -12.14 -1.49 8.00
N LEU A 62 -11.58 -2.71 8.05
CA LEU A 62 -10.89 -3.21 9.25
C LEU A 62 -9.55 -2.50 9.50
N PHE A 63 -8.96 -1.91 8.46
CA PHE A 63 -7.68 -1.24 8.53
C PHE A 63 -7.78 0.16 7.97
N ASN A 64 -7.19 1.11 8.67
CA ASN A 64 -6.99 2.45 8.16
C ASN A 64 -5.95 2.45 7.02
N LEU A 65 -5.84 3.55 6.31
CA LEU A 65 -4.73 3.82 5.43
C LEU A 65 -3.49 4.27 6.22
N TYR A 66 -2.34 4.07 5.62
CA TYR A 66 -1.06 4.56 6.12
C TYR A 66 -1.04 6.09 6.14
N ASP A 67 -0.42 6.68 7.15
CA ASP A 67 -0.28 8.13 7.24
C ASP A 67 0.87 8.61 6.35
N LEU A 68 0.52 9.18 5.22
CA LEU A 68 1.50 9.69 4.26
C LEU A 68 2.20 10.99 4.72
N CYS A 69 1.66 11.68 5.74
CA CYS A 69 2.27 12.91 6.25
C CYS A 69 3.55 12.64 7.04
N GLU A 70 3.68 11.43 7.59
CA GLU A 70 4.81 11.06 8.46
C GLU A 70 5.96 10.37 7.71
N THR A 71 5.76 9.97 6.44
CA THR A 71 6.79 9.27 5.66
C THR A 71 7.59 10.21 4.78
N LYS A 72 8.88 9.90 4.60
CA LYS A 72 9.76 10.52 3.59
C LYS A 72 9.89 9.65 2.32
N ALA A 73 9.32 8.45 2.32
CA ALA A 73 9.27 7.60 1.14
C ALA A 73 8.57 8.33 -0.01
N ARG A 74 9.01 8.09 -1.24
CA ARG A 74 8.30 8.57 -2.43
C ARG A 74 7.09 7.69 -2.68
N VAL A 75 5.90 8.23 -2.48
CA VAL A 75 4.63 7.54 -2.73
C VAL A 75 3.86 8.29 -3.81
N GLU A 76 3.69 7.63 -4.96
CA GLU A 76 3.02 8.21 -6.11
C GLU A 76 1.49 8.20 -5.95
N PRO A 77 0.76 9.12 -6.62
CA PRO A 77 -0.69 9.16 -6.59
C PRO A 77 -1.35 7.83 -6.98
N GLY A 78 -2.39 7.44 -6.24
CA GLY A 78 -3.12 6.19 -6.48
C GLY A 78 -2.51 4.95 -5.83
N ALA A 79 -1.36 5.04 -5.17
CA ALA A 79 -0.85 3.97 -4.32
C ALA A 79 -1.73 3.83 -3.07
N ILE A 80 -2.04 2.59 -2.67
CA ILE A 80 -2.86 2.27 -1.50
C ILE A 80 -2.01 1.50 -0.49
N ILE A 81 -1.71 2.12 0.63
CA ILE A 81 -0.94 1.51 1.71
C ILE A 81 -1.83 1.38 2.94
N ARG A 82 -1.96 0.19 3.51
CA ARG A 82 -2.70 -0.04 4.75
C ARG A 82 -1.84 0.30 5.97
N SER A 83 -2.49 0.79 7.02
CA SER A 83 -1.85 1.01 8.32
C SER A 83 -1.22 -0.28 8.85
N GLY A 84 -0.11 -0.14 9.57
CA GLY A 84 0.68 -1.27 10.06
C GLY A 84 1.69 -1.82 9.04
N ALA A 85 1.75 -1.30 7.82
CA ALA A 85 2.90 -1.48 6.94
C ALA A 85 4.10 -0.68 7.46
N ILE A 86 5.30 -1.15 7.23
CA ILE A 86 6.57 -0.48 7.57
C ILE A 86 7.24 -0.10 6.25
N ILE A 87 7.35 1.18 6.00
CA ILE A 87 7.88 1.75 4.76
C ILE A 87 9.11 2.58 5.10
N SER A 88 10.29 2.20 4.60
CA SER A 88 11.51 2.95 4.83
C SER A 88 11.54 4.25 4.03
N ASP A 89 12.17 5.28 4.59
CA ASP A 89 12.20 6.65 4.08
C ASP A 89 12.75 6.80 2.64
N SER A 90 13.65 5.91 2.23
CA SER A 90 14.24 5.92 0.88
C SER A 90 13.57 4.97 -0.11
N SER A 91 12.45 4.35 0.26
CA SER A 91 11.71 3.46 -0.63
C SER A 91 10.80 4.24 -1.59
N ILE A 92 10.40 3.58 -2.67
CA ILE A 92 9.58 4.15 -3.73
C ILE A 92 8.38 3.26 -3.98
N ILE A 93 7.20 3.82 -3.87
CA ILE A 93 5.92 3.14 -4.11
C ILE A 93 5.23 3.85 -5.27
N LEU A 94 5.16 3.20 -6.43
CA LEU A 94 4.61 3.80 -7.64
C LEU A 94 3.09 3.69 -7.71
N MET A 95 2.50 4.37 -8.68
CA MET A 95 1.06 4.52 -8.84
C MET A 95 0.35 3.16 -8.94
N GLY A 96 -0.79 3.06 -8.27
CA GLY A 96 -1.62 1.84 -8.25
C GLY A 96 -1.08 0.67 -7.43
N ALA A 97 0.12 0.78 -6.85
CA ALA A 97 0.64 -0.25 -5.98
C ALA A 97 -0.21 -0.39 -4.71
N VAL A 98 -0.45 -1.64 -4.27
CA VAL A 98 -1.21 -1.95 -3.07
C VAL A 98 -0.31 -2.64 -2.06
N VAL A 99 -0.12 -2.03 -0.89
CA VAL A 99 0.70 -2.57 0.19
C VAL A 99 -0.19 -2.90 1.38
N ASN A 100 -0.23 -4.18 1.76
CA ASN A 100 -1.09 -4.64 2.83
C ASN A 100 -0.44 -4.44 4.21
N THR A 101 -1.25 -4.54 5.26
CA THR A 101 -0.80 -4.41 6.65
C THR A 101 0.34 -5.38 6.99
N LYS A 102 1.23 -4.98 7.90
CA LYS A 102 2.42 -5.76 8.34
C LYS A 102 3.46 -6.06 7.24
N ALA A 103 3.26 -5.60 6.02
CA ALA A 103 4.30 -5.67 4.99
C ALA A 103 5.48 -4.76 5.39
N VAL A 104 6.69 -5.18 5.07
CA VAL A 104 7.93 -4.42 5.34
C VAL A 104 8.60 -4.13 3.99
N ILE A 105 8.88 -2.86 3.72
CA ILE A 105 9.61 -2.42 2.53
C ILE A 105 10.84 -1.65 3.00
N SER A 106 12.02 -2.21 2.72
CA SER A 106 13.30 -1.67 3.20
C SER A 106 13.88 -0.62 2.25
N ASP A 107 14.96 0.00 2.70
CA ASP A 107 15.62 1.12 2.05
C ASP A 107 15.98 0.87 0.59
N GLY A 108 15.81 1.88 -0.23
CA GLY A 108 16.15 1.88 -1.64
C GLY A 108 15.32 0.93 -2.51
N SER A 109 14.31 0.25 -1.95
CA SER A 109 13.47 -0.66 -2.73
C SER A 109 12.36 0.07 -3.46
N MET A 110 12.07 -0.39 -4.68
CA MET A 110 11.03 0.13 -5.55
C MET A 110 9.92 -0.90 -5.73
N ILE A 111 8.71 -0.51 -5.40
CA ILE A 111 7.49 -1.24 -5.69
C ILE A 111 6.85 -0.56 -6.90
N ASP A 112 6.93 -1.21 -8.04
CA ASP A 112 6.52 -0.65 -9.32
C ASP A 112 4.99 -0.62 -9.48
N MET A 113 4.51 -0.05 -10.57
CA MET A 113 3.08 0.22 -10.82
C MET A 113 2.22 -1.03 -10.69
N ASN A 114 1.07 -0.87 -10.03
CA ASN A 114 0.06 -1.92 -9.85
C ASN A 114 0.55 -3.21 -9.17
N CYS A 115 1.68 -3.15 -8.45
CA CYS A 115 2.13 -4.27 -7.63
C CYS A 115 1.19 -4.52 -6.45
N VAL A 116 1.09 -5.78 -6.03
CA VAL A 116 0.39 -6.17 -4.81
C VAL A 116 1.38 -6.79 -3.84
N ILE A 117 1.59 -6.15 -2.70
CA ILE A 117 2.41 -6.68 -1.60
C ILE A 117 1.48 -7.19 -0.51
N GLY A 118 1.46 -8.49 -0.36
CA GLY A 118 0.62 -9.20 0.60
C GLY A 118 0.97 -8.92 2.06
N SER A 119 0.02 -9.21 2.94
CA SER A 119 0.20 -8.98 4.38
C SER A 119 1.41 -9.72 4.92
N GLY A 120 2.27 -9.01 5.65
CA GLY A 120 3.45 -9.58 6.31
C GLY A 120 4.61 -9.95 5.39
N ALA A 121 4.52 -9.72 4.07
CA ALA A 121 5.65 -9.92 3.17
C ALA A 121 6.81 -8.98 3.54
N ILE A 122 8.04 -9.47 3.41
CA ILE A 122 9.27 -8.72 3.72
C ILE A 122 10.05 -8.50 2.44
N ILE A 123 10.27 -7.24 2.09
CA ILE A 123 11.08 -6.81 0.96
C ILE A 123 12.36 -6.18 1.52
N GLY A 124 13.49 -6.77 1.19
CA GLY A 124 14.83 -6.32 1.56
C GLY A 124 15.22 -4.99 0.92
N ARG A 125 16.49 -4.64 1.03
CA ARG A 125 17.03 -3.38 0.51
C ARG A 125 17.34 -3.47 -0.97
N ASN A 126 17.25 -2.33 -1.66
CA ASN A 126 17.61 -2.18 -3.07
C ASN A 126 16.87 -3.14 -4.02
N CYS A 127 15.72 -3.67 -3.62
CA CYS A 127 14.92 -4.55 -4.47
C CYS A 127 14.17 -3.75 -5.54
N HIS A 128 13.88 -4.43 -6.64
CA HIS A 128 12.92 -3.95 -7.62
C HIS A 128 11.80 -4.99 -7.77
N ILE A 129 10.58 -4.60 -7.44
CA ILE A 129 9.39 -5.43 -7.64
C ILE A 129 8.68 -4.88 -8.88
N GLY A 130 8.84 -5.54 -10.01
CA GLY A 130 8.38 -5.09 -11.33
C GLY A 130 6.86 -5.00 -11.44
N ALA A 131 6.40 -4.12 -12.31
CA ALA A 131 5.00 -3.72 -12.45
C ALA A 131 4.04 -4.92 -12.55
N GLY A 132 2.89 -4.82 -11.87
CA GLY A 132 1.86 -5.84 -11.86
C GLY A 132 2.21 -7.12 -11.11
N SER A 133 3.37 -7.19 -10.44
CA SER A 133 3.76 -8.38 -9.69
C SER A 133 2.95 -8.54 -8.40
N VAL A 134 2.74 -9.79 -8.00
CA VAL A 134 2.02 -10.16 -6.78
C VAL A 134 2.95 -10.92 -5.85
N ILE A 135 3.15 -10.37 -4.66
CA ILE A 135 3.87 -11.01 -3.55
C ILE A 135 2.81 -11.48 -2.56
N ALA A 136 2.69 -12.79 -2.37
CA ALA A 136 1.67 -13.37 -1.51
C ALA A 136 1.84 -12.97 -0.05
N GLY A 137 0.73 -13.01 0.68
CA GLY A 137 0.67 -12.69 2.11
C GLY A 137 0.47 -13.93 2.99
N ILE A 138 0.27 -13.69 4.29
CA ILE A 138 0.11 -14.73 5.32
C ILE A 138 -1.32 -14.87 5.83
N MET A 139 -2.29 -14.16 5.26
CA MET A 139 -3.64 -14.12 5.83
C MET A 139 -4.57 -15.21 5.29
N GLU A 140 -4.43 -15.61 4.02
CA GLU A 140 -5.26 -16.67 3.40
C GLU A 140 -4.44 -17.43 2.35
N PRO A 141 -4.14 -18.72 2.60
CA PRO A 141 -4.35 -19.43 3.88
C PRO A 141 -3.50 -18.84 5.01
N ILE A 142 -3.97 -18.98 6.25
CA ILE A 142 -3.19 -18.52 7.41
C ILE A 142 -1.89 -19.31 7.44
N SER A 143 -0.77 -18.60 7.41
CA SER A 143 0.55 -19.21 7.42
C SER A 143 1.48 -18.40 8.33
N ASP A 144 2.34 -19.10 9.06
CA ASP A 144 3.44 -18.49 9.80
C ASP A 144 4.65 -18.20 8.89
N LYS A 145 4.64 -18.73 7.66
CA LYS A 145 5.72 -18.53 6.70
C LYS A 145 5.43 -17.32 5.83
N ARG A 146 6.16 -16.26 6.08
CA ARG A 146 6.13 -15.06 5.26
C ARG A 146 6.86 -15.27 3.95
N VAL A 147 6.46 -14.55 2.91
CA VAL A 147 7.35 -14.34 1.78
C VAL A 147 8.48 -13.42 2.24
N VAL A 148 9.71 -13.83 1.97
CA VAL A 148 10.92 -13.04 2.24
C VAL A 148 11.65 -12.83 0.93
N ILE A 149 11.85 -11.59 0.56
CA ILE A 149 12.69 -11.17 -0.57
C ILE A 149 13.88 -10.46 0.05
N GLU A 150 15.07 -11.06 -0.07
CA GLU A 150 16.30 -10.49 0.48
C GLU A 150 16.79 -9.29 -0.33
N ASP A 151 17.94 -8.72 0.08
CA ASP A 151 18.52 -7.54 -0.54
C ASP A 151 18.92 -7.79 -2.01
N ASP A 152 18.92 -6.74 -2.81
CA ASP A 152 19.40 -6.71 -4.19
C ASP A 152 18.65 -7.66 -5.14
N VAL A 153 17.40 -8.03 -4.83
CA VAL A 153 16.55 -8.93 -5.67
C VAL A 153 15.82 -8.14 -6.74
N PHE A 154 15.76 -8.72 -7.94
CA PHE A 154 14.97 -8.21 -9.05
C PHE A 154 13.81 -9.16 -9.37
N ILE A 155 12.58 -8.66 -9.27
CA ILE A 155 11.37 -9.35 -9.70
C ILE A 155 10.87 -8.70 -10.98
N GLY A 156 10.85 -9.46 -12.07
CA GLY A 156 10.32 -9.01 -13.36
C GLY A 156 8.81 -8.78 -13.32
N ALA A 157 8.32 -7.92 -14.21
CA ALA A 157 6.91 -7.54 -14.27
C ALA A 157 5.95 -8.74 -14.38
N ASN A 158 4.76 -8.62 -13.81
CA ASN A 158 3.70 -9.62 -13.80
C ASN A 158 4.11 -10.99 -13.22
N SER A 159 5.09 -11.00 -12.31
CA SER A 159 5.48 -12.23 -11.61
C SER A 159 4.62 -12.48 -10.38
N VAL A 160 4.47 -13.73 -10.01
CA VAL A 160 3.75 -14.15 -8.80
C VAL A 160 4.69 -14.92 -7.90
N ILE A 161 4.86 -14.46 -6.66
CA ILE A 161 5.63 -15.16 -5.63
C ILE A 161 4.63 -15.74 -4.64
N LEU A 162 4.59 -17.06 -4.55
CA LEU A 162 3.65 -17.76 -3.68
C LEU A 162 4.04 -17.64 -2.20
N GLU A 163 3.06 -17.92 -1.35
CA GLU A 163 3.20 -17.85 0.10
C GLU A 163 4.36 -18.71 0.63
N GLY A 164 5.09 -18.19 1.59
CA GLY A 164 6.20 -18.86 2.26
C GLY A 164 7.48 -19.00 1.45
N VAL A 165 7.50 -18.49 0.21
CA VAL A 165 8.70 -18.53 -0.64
C VAL A 165 9.76 -17.57 -0.12
N HIS A 166 11.02 -18.00 -0.13
CA HIS A 166 12.19 -17.21 0.18
C HIS A 166 13.02 -16.97 -1.10
N ILE A 167 13.16 -15.71 -1.47
CA ILE A 167 14.00 -15.25 -2.58
C ILE A 167 15.29 -14.69 -1.99
N HIS A 168 16.39 -15.43 -2.16
CA HIS A 168 17.66 -15.04 -1.58
C HIS A 168 18.34 -13.91 -2.35
N LYS A 169 19.35 -13.32 -1.70
CA LYS A 169 20.06 -12.14 -2.12
C LYS A 169 20.48 -12.17 -3.61
N GLY A 170 20.27 -11.07 -4.30
CA GLY A 170 20.69 -10.87 -5.67
C GLY A 170 20.03 -11.80 -6.69
N ALA A 171 18.98 -12.55 -6.30
CA ALA A 171 18.24 -13.40 -7.23
C ALA A 171 17.44 -12.59 -8.25
N ILE A 172 17.20 -13.16 -9.41
CA ILE A 172 16.42 -12.57 -10.50
C ILE A 172 15.24 -13.47 -10.83
N VAL A 173 14.05 -12.92 -10.80
CA VAL A 173 12.84 -13.56 -11.30
C VAL A 173 12.46 -12.91 -12.63
N GLY A 174 12.43 -13.71 -13.70
CA GLY A 174 12.03 -13.21 -15.02
C GLY A 174 10.55 -12.85 -15.07
N ALA A 175 10.18 -11.91 -15.92
CA ALA A 175 8.82 -11.43 -16.05
C ALA A 175 7.82 -12.56 -16.34
N GLY A 176 6.59 -12.44 -15.80
CA GLY A 176 5.52 -13.43 -15.98
C GLY A 176 5.75 -14.77 -15.27
N SER A 177 6.73 -14.86 -14.37
CA SER A 177 7.05 -16.13 -13.69
C SER A 177 6.14 -16.39 -12.49
N VAL A 178 5.87 -17.67 -12.20
CA VAL A 178 5.20 -18.10 -10.97
C VAL A 178 6.19 -18.88 -10.11
N VAL A 179 6.66 -18.24 -9.04
CA VAL A 179 7.67 -18.82 -8.15
C VAL A 179 6.98 -19.58 -7.02
N THR A 180 7.19 -20.90 -7.01
CA THR A 180 6.54 -21.84 -6.09
C THR A 180 7.48 -22.45 -5.06
N ARG A 181 8.79 -22.13 -5.13
CA ARG A 181 9.85 -22.63 -4.25
C ARG A 181 10.90 -21.57 -4.07
N ASP A 182 11.70 -21.73 -3.02
CA ASP A 182 12.81 -20.83 -2.72
C ASP A 182 13.77 -20.69 -3.91
N VAL A 183 14.27 -19.48 -4.10
CA VAL A 183 15.24 -19.14 -5.15
C VAL A 183 16.57 -18.82 -4.49
N MET A 184 17.61 -19.54 -4.85
CA MET A 184 18.94 -19.37 -4.28
C MET A 184 19.56 -18.05 -4.69
N GLU A 185 20.54 -17.60 -3.91
CA GLU A 185 21.27 -16.36 -4.16
C GLU A 185 21.88 -16.30 -5.56
N TYR A 186 21.85 -15.12 -6.17
CA TYR A 186 22.40 -14.83 -7.50
C TYR A 186 21.90 -15.79 -8.60
N THR A 187 20.72 -16.34 -8.44
CA THR A 187 20.13 -17.30 -9.37
C THR A 187 19.00 -16.63 -10.17
N THR A 188 18.95 -16.89 -11.48
CA THR A 188 17.85 -16.46 -12.34
C THR A 188 16.86 -17.60 -12.54
N VAL A 189 15.59 -17.32 -12.28
CA VAL A 189 14.46 -18.23 -12.50
C VAL A 189 13.44 -17.62 -13.46
N VAL A 190 12.83 -18.46 -14.30
CA VAL A 190 11.78 -18.06 -15.25
C VAL A 190 10.71 -19.13 -15.42
N GLY A 191 9.51 -18.72 -15.80
CA GLY A 191 8.42 -19.61 -16.22
C GLY A 191 7.39 -19.88 -15.14
N SER A 192 6.41 -20.73 -15.47
CA SER A 192 5.32 -21.15 -14.58
C SER A 192 5.16 -22.67 -14.62
N PRO A 193 5.57 -23.41 -13.56
CA PRO A 193 6.32 -22.93 -12.40
C PRO A 193 7.75 -22.48 -12.78
N ALA A 194 8.28 -21.53 -12.02
CA ALA A 194 9.61 -20.97 -12.29
C ALA A 194 10.72 -22.02 -12.13
N LYS A 195 11.66 -22.04 -13.08
CA LYS A 195 12.82 -22.94 -13.11
C LYS A 195 14.09 -22.14 -13.28
N VAL A 196 15.17 -22.63 -12.70
CA VAL A 196 16.51 -22.04 -12.83
C VAL A 196 16.98 -22.11 -14.29
N ILE A 197 17.40 -20.97 -14.84
CA ILE A 197 18.01 -20.87 -16.17
C ILE A 197 19.45 -20.40 -16.11
N ASN A 198 19.83 -19.68 -15.08
CA ASN A 198 21.18 -19.15 -14.90
C ASN A 198 21.57 -19.06 -13.43
N LYS A 199 22.87 -19.07 -13.14
CA LYS A 199 23.45 -18.85 -11.81
C LYS A 199 24.55 -17.80 -11.91
N ASN A 200 24.81 -17.10 -10.79
CA ASN A 200 25.84 -16.06 -10.69
C ASN A 200 25.62 -14.85 -11.61
N GLN A 201 24.36 -14.47 -11.84
CA GLN A 201 24.01 -13.27 -12.58
C GLN A 201 23.69 -12.14 -11.60
N GLU A 202 24.31 -10.97 -11.83
CA GLU A 202 24.00 -9.74 -11.12
C GLU A 202 23.19 -8.80 -12.02
N TRP A 203 22.29 -8.05 -11.44
CA TRP A 203 21.61 -6.95 -12.10
C TRP A 203 22.02 -5.62 -11.44
N LYS A 204 21.90 -4.51 -12.16
CA LYS A 204 22.27 -3.20 -11.66
C LYS A 204 21.04 -2.31 -11.52
N LEU A 205 21.02 -1.58 -10.43
CA LEU A 205 20.03 -0.52 -10.19
C LEU A 205 20.18 0.60 -11.22
N ASN A 206 19.06 1.12 -11.69
CA ASN A 206 19.04 2.40 -12.37
C ASN A 206 18.88 3.52 -11.31
N GLU A 207 20.00 4.15 -10.94
CA GLU A 207 20.03 5.18 -9.91
C GLU A 207 19.26 6.44 -10.30
N GLU A 208 19.09 6.73 -11.60
CA GLU A 208 18.34 7.91 -12.08
C GLU A 208 16.85 7.80 -11.76
N LEU A 209 16.28 6.61 -11.78
CA LEU A 209 14.88 6.39 -11.45
C LEU A 209 14.58 6.45 -9.94
N ARG A 210 15.63 6.49 -9.12
CA ARG A 210 15.54 6.45 -7.65
C ARG A 210 15.77 7.81 -7.00
N LYS A 211 16.06 8.82 -7.79
CA LYS A 211 16.10 10.23 -7.38
C LYS A 211 14.68 10.79 -7.38
#